data_683637fb9889fd23fb2248268d7b1a2b
#
_entry.id   683637fb9889fd23fb2248268d7b1a2b
#
_cell.length_a   1.000
_cell.length_b   1.000
_cell.length_c   1.000
_cell.angle_alpha   90.00
_cell.angle_beta   90.00
_cell.angle_gamma   90.00
#
_symmetry.space_group_name_H-M   'P 1'
#
loop_
_entity.id
_entity.type
_entity.pdbx_description
1 polymer ?
#
loop_
_entity_poly.entity_id
_entity_poly.type
_entity_poly.pdbx_seq_one_letter_code
_entity_poly.pdbx_strand_id
1 'polypeptide(L)'
;SDDLSKEIKQIAKDGKPIIGVCAGLQLLANQTDIGRKSEVPIIKEGLGLINVNLSPLISSDRVNAKVYDNSFITKGQNEDVTGFHTHTYGKIEGDAKPLFYSKIQRMNYGDVNKKSEYNIFSGACNDDGNVIGTMIHNILDENPIIRNNLLNYIDASSEDIEDISAKNKEVKSKINMEVGID
;
A
#
# COMPACT_ATOMS: atom_id res chain seq x y z
N SER A 1 20.23 -0.99 -10.36
CA SER A 1 21.57 -1.64 -10.38
C SER A 1 21.48 -2.93 -9.56
N ASP A 2 22.21 -3.95 -9.96
CA ASP A 2 22.23 -5.26 -9.29
C ASP A 2 22.65 -5.16 -7.81
N ASP A 3 23.46 -4.18 -7.45
CA ASP A 3 23.94 -3.97 -6.08
C ASP A 3 22.81 -3.50 -5.15
N LEU A 4 22.00 -2.53 -5.58
CA LEU A 4 20.85 -2.08 -4.78
C LEU A 4 19.84 -3.21 -4.55
N SER A 5 19.59 -4.03 -5.57
CA SER A 5 18.69 -5.18 -5.45
C SER A 5 19.20 -6.20 -4.44
N LYS A 6 20.51 -6.45 -4.41
CA LYS A 6 21.15 -7.32 -3.42
C LYS A 6 21.05 -6.77 -2.01
N GLU A 7 21.30 -5.47 -1.85
CA GLU A 7 21.18 -4.80 -0.55
C GLU A 7 19.77 -4.87 0.00
N ILE A 8 18.73 -4.56 -0.82
CA ILE A 8 17.33 -4.67 -0.38
C ILE A 8 16.98 -6.11 0.02
N LYS A 9 17.42 -7.11 -0.75
CA LYS A 9 17.23 -8.53 -0.40
C LYS A 9 17.94 -8.92 0.90
N GLN A 10 19.13 -8.37 1.14
CA GLN A 10 19.85 -8.61 2.39
C GLN A 10 19.13 -7.98 3.57
N ILE A 11 18.66 -6.72 3.45
CA ILE A 11 17.85 -6.02 4.46
C ILE A 11 16.61 -6.84 4.83
N ALA A 12 15.89 -7.38 3.82
CA ALA A 12 14.75 -8.24 4.05
C ALA A 12 15.12 -9.51 4.83
N LYS A 13 16.21 -10.17 4.40
CA LYS A 13 16.72 -11.40 5.04
C LYS A 13 17.19 -11.18 6.48
N ASP A 14 17.69 -10.00 6.78
CA ASP A 14 18.10 -9.60 8.14
C ASP A 14 16.90 -9.25 9.04
N GLY A 15 15.67 -9.47 8.55
CA GLY A 15 14.43 -9.21 9.29
C GLY A 15 14.10 -7.72 9.45
N LYS A 16 14.78 -6.83 8.71
CA LYS A 16 14.49 -5.41 8.76
C LYS A 16 13.19 -5.07 8.03
N PRO A 17 12.44 -4.05 8.51
CA PRO A 17 11.18 -3.67 7.89
C PRO A 17 11.39 -3.04 6.52
N ILE A 18 10.61 -3.48 5.54
CA ILE A 18 10.53 -2.88 4.22
C ILE A 18 9.06 -2.62 3.90
N ILE A 19 8.74 -1.40 3.50
CA ILE A 19 7.40 -1.01 3.06
C ILE A 19 7.49 -0.47 1.64
N GLY A 20 6.77 -1.11 0.72
CA GLY A 20 6.62 -0.67 -0.67
C GLY A 20 5.23 -0.14 -0.94
N VAL A 21 5.11 1.13 -1.37
CA VAL A 21 3.83 1.72 -1.75
C VAL A 21 3.74 1.83 -3.27
N CYS A 22 2.65 1.38 -3.86
CA CYS A 22 2.34 1.44 -5.29
C CYS A 22 3.45 0.80 -6.15
N ALA A 23 4.27 1.56 -6.86
CA ALA A 23 5.44 1.06 -7.58
C ALA A 23 6.43 0.32 -6.66
N GLY A 24 6.45 0.66 -5.37
CA GLY A 24 7.22 -0.07 -4.36
C GLY A 24 6.73 -1.52 -4.19
N LEU A 25 5.43 -1.78 -4.15
CA LEU A 25 4.90 -3.14 -4.16
C LEU A 25 5.27 -3.87 -5.46
N GLN A 26 5.17 -3.19 -6.62
CA GLN A 26 5.58 -3.78 -7.91
C GLN A 26 7.05 -4.21 -7.89
N LEU A 27 7.92 -3.40 -7.29
CA LEU A 27 9.33 -3.75 -7.14
C LEU A 27 9.53 -4.96 -6.20
N LEU A 28 8.78 -5.06 -5.11
CA LEU A 28 8.90 -6.13 -4.12
C LEU A 28 8.28 -7.46 -4.58
N ALA A 29 7.34 -7.43 -5.51
CA ALA A 29 6.65 -8.58 -6.08
C ALA A 29 7.58 -9.50 -6.88
N ASN A 30 7.07 -10.66 -7.33
CA ASN A 30 7.79 -11.51 -8.28
C ASN A 30 7.89 -10.82 -9.63
N GLN A 31 6.75 -10.32 -10.13
CA GLN A 31 6.69 -9.69 -11.45
C GLN A 31 5.45 -8.79 -11.58
N THR A 32 5.49 -7.89 -12.57
CA THR A 32 4.35 -7.06 -12.98
C THR A 32 4.14 -7.19 -14.48
N ASP A 33 2.94 -7.55 -14.90
CA ASP A 33 2.53 -7.41 -16.31
C ASP A 33 2.18 -5.95 -16.60
N ILE A 34 2.98 -5.30 -17.43
CA ILE A 34 2.75 -3.93 -17.88
C ILE A 34 2.09 -3.84 -19.26
N GLY A 35 1.65 -4.98 -19.81
CA GLY A 35 1.10 -5.13 -21.15
C GLY A 35 -0.35 -4.66 -21.31
N ARG A 36 -0.79 -3.65 -20.56
CA ARG A 36 -2.18 -3.16 -20.52
C ARG A 36 -2.86 -2.98 -21.87
N LYS A 37 -2.10 -2.57 -22.90
CA LYS A 37 -2.61 -2.34 -24.27
C LYS A 37 -2.06 -3.36 -25.27
N SER A 38 -1.38 -4.36 -24.79
CA SER A 38 -0.79 -5.42 -25.60
C SER A 38 -1.72 -6.63 -25.63
N GLU A 39 -1.74 -7.36 -26.76
CA GLU A 39 -2.44 -8.63 -26.87
C GLU A 39 -1.75 -9.74 -26.08
N VAL A 40 -0.48 -9.53 -25.71
CA VAL A 40 0.32 -10.46 -24.92
C VAL A 40 0.87 -9.74 -23.69
N PRO A 41 1.08 -10.45 -22.56
CA PRO A 41 1.69 -9.89 -21.37
C PRO A 41 3.08 -9.31 -21.65
N ILE A 42 3.40 -8.19 -21.03
CA ILE A 42 4.75 -7.60 -21.02
C ILE A 42 5.24 -7.64 -19.58
N ILE A 43 6.04 -8.64 -19.28
CA ILE A 43 6.49 -8.94 -17.93
C ILE A 43 7.71 -8.10 -17.54
N LYS A 44 7.66 -7.50 -16.36
CA LYS A 44 8.77 -6.87 -15.67
C LYS A 44 9.02 -7.62 -14.36
N GLU A 45 10.20 -8.17 -14.21
CA GLU A 45 10.64 -8.87 -13.00
C GLU A 45 10.78 -7.88 -11.83
N GLY A 46 10.34 -8.32 -10.66
CA GLY A 46 10.55 -7.64 -9.38
C GLY A 46 11.69 -8.29 -8.58
N LEU A 47 11.73 -7.99 -7.28
CA LEU A 47 12.73 -8.56 -6.38
C LEU A 47 12.34 -9.93 -5.82
N GLY A 48 11.10 -10.36 -5.96
CA GLY A 48 10.61 -11.63 -5.44
C GLY A 48 10.62 -11.71 -3.91
N LEU A 49 10.41 -10.58 -3.23
CA LEU A 49 10.38 -10.52 -1.77
C LEU A 49 8.98 -10.74 -1.20
N ILE A 50 7.95 -10.53 -2.01
CA ILE A 50 6.55 -10.86 -1.70
C ILE A 50 6.04 -11.77 -2.81
N ASN A 51 5.54 -12.94 -2.47
CA ASN A 51 5.09 -13.95 -3.44
C ASN A 51 3.75 -13.57 -4.10
N VAL A 52 3.77 -12.49 -4.85
CA VAL A 52 2.65 -12.00 -5.66
C VAL A 52 3.10 -11.59 -7.04
N ASN A 53 2.16 -11.63 -7.99
CA ASN A 53 2.28 -11.04 -9.32
C ASN A 53 1.28 -9.90 -9.43
N LEU A 54 1.65 -8.86 -10.16
CA LEU A 54 0.74 -7.76 -10.44
C LEU A 54 0.36 -7.74 -11.92
N SER A 55 -0.87 -7.30 -12.17
CA SER A 55 -1.40 -7.18 -13.54
C SER A 55 -2.28 -5.94 -13.66
N PRO A 56 -2.72 -5.59 -14.89
CA PRO A 56 -3.49 -4.37 -15.12
C PRO A 56 -4.81 -4.34 -14.34
N LEU A 57 -4.93 -3.37 -13.46
CA LEU A 57 -6.16 -2.94 -12.80
C LEU A 57 -6.03 -1.47 -12.46
N ILE A 58 -6.77 -0.62 -13.17
CA ILE A 58 -6.71 0.82 -12.96
C ILE A 58 -7.65 1.21 -11.82
N SER A 59 -7.13 1.97 -10.89
CA SER A 59 -7.93 2.66 -9.89
C SER A 59 -7.37 4.05 -9.63
N SER A 60 -8.26 5.02 -9.49
CA SER A 60 -7.96 6.40 -9.09
C SER A 60 -9.10 6.83 -8.16
N ASP A 61 -9.19 6.19 -7.01
CA ASP A 61 -10.34 6.28 -6.12
C ASP A 61 -9.87 6.48 -4.68
N ARG A 62 -10.66 7.20 -3.87
CA ARG A 62 -10.55 7.08 -2.43
C ARG A 62 -10.97 5.68 -2.01
N VAL A 63 -10.27 5.14 -1.03
CA VAL A 63 -10.54 3.78 -0.55
C VAL A 63 -10.73 3.76 0.96
N ASN A 64 -11.64 2.88 1.36
CA ASN A 64 -11.73 2.38 2.72
C ASN A 64 -11.43 0.89 2.67
N ALA A 65 -10.38 0.48 3.34
CA ALA A 65 -9.92 -0.89 3.33
C ALA A 65 -10.06 -1.51 4.72
N LYS A 66 -10.54 -2.74 4.76
CA LYS A 66 -10.47 -3.57 5.97
C LYS A 66 -9.09 -4.19 6.10
N VAL A 67 -8.58 -4.27 7.31
CA VAL A 67 -7.43 -5.13 7.61
C VAL A 67 -7.88 -6.58 7.46
N TYR A 68 -7.21 -7.34 6.60
CA TYR A 68 -7.52 -8.73 6.35
C TYR A 68 -6.65 -9.66 7.19
N ASP A 69 -5.36 -9.32 7.34
CA ASP A 69 -4.43 -10.08 8.16
C ASP A 69 -3.53 -9.15 8.99
N ASN A 70 -2.95 -9.69 10.03
CA ASN A 70 -2.11 -8.95 10.95
C ASN A 70 -0.65 -8.90 10.46
N SER A 71 -0.06 -7.73 10.57
CA SER A 71 1.37 -7.49 10.37
C SER A 71 1.88 -6.54 11.44
N PHE A 72 3.16 -6.22 11.42
CA PHE A 72 3.71 -5.27 12.39
C PHE A 72 3.08 -3.87 12.30
N ILE A 73 2.63 -3.43 11.11
CA ILE A 73 1.96 -2.12 10.97
C ILE A 73 0.45 -2.16 11.21
N THR A 74 -0.20 -3.31 11.12
CA THR A 74 -1.68 -3.43 11.25
C THR A 74 -2.15 -3.82 12.65
N LYS A 75 -1.24 -4.11 13.57
CA LYS A 75 -1.58 -4.52 14.94
C LYS A 75 -2.46 -3.48 15.63
N GLY A 76 -3.61 -3.91 16.12
CA GLY A 76 -4.58 -3.04 16.81
C GLY A 76 -5.38 -2.09 15.90
N GLN A 77 -5.22 -2.17 14.58
CA GLN A 77 -6.05 -1.43 13.63
C GLN A 77 -7.39 -2.14 13.46
N ASN A 78 -8.41 -1.66 14.17
CA ASN A 78 -9.76 -2.22 14.14
C ASN A 78 -10.72 -1.40 13.26
N GLU A 79 -10.36 -0.17 12.94
CA GLU A 79 -11.11 0.71 12.06
C GLU A 79 -10.68 0.51 10.59
N ASP A 80 -11.46 1.06 9.67
CA ASP A 80 -11.11 1.04 8.26
C ASP A 80 -9.82 1.82 8.02
N VAL A 81 -8.95 1.27 7.17
CA VAL A 81 -7.76 1.95 6.68
C VAL A 81 -8.17 2.86 5.54
N THR A 82 -7.88 4.14 5.66
CA THR A 82 -8.21 5.14 4.65
C THR A 82 -6.99 5.55 3.84
N GLY A 83 -7.24 6.04 2.63
CA GLY A 83 -6.23 6.52 1.71
C GLY A 83 -6.79 6.62 0.30
N PHE A 84 -5.96 6.48 -0.71
CA PHE A 84 -6.42 6.46 -2.09
C PHE A 84 -5.59 5.52 -2.97
N HIS A 85 -6.21 5.04 -4.02
CA HIS A 85 -5.56 4.36 -5.12
C HIS A 85 -5.23 5.34 -6.25
N THR A 86 -4.04 5.20 -6.80
CA THR A 86 -3.64 5.85 -8.06
C THR A 86 -2.66 4.93 -8.79
N HIS A 87 -3.19 3.91 -9.44
CA HIS A 87 -2.38 2.88 -10.09
C HIS A 87 -3.01 2.34 -11.38
N THR A 88 -2.17 1.80 -12.23
CA THR A 88 -2.55 1.12 -13.47
C THR A 88 -2.45 -0.41 -13.34
N TYR A 89 -1.56 -0.90 -12.48
CA TYR A 89 -1.22 -2.32 -12.30
C TYR A 89 -1.47 -2.72 -10.84
N GLY A 90 -2.74 -2.69 -10.44
CA GLY A 90 -3.15 -2.88 -9.04
C GLY A 90 -3.80 -4.23 -8.73
N LYS A 91 -3.97 -5.13 -9.71
CA LYS A 91 -4.46 -6.48 -9.45
C LYS A 91 -3.34 -7.31 -8.84
N ILE A 92 -3.54 -7.75 -7.60
CA ILE A 92 -2.59 -8.56 -6.83
C ILE A 92 -3.07 -10.00 -6.84
N GLU A 93 -2.23 -10.93 -7.31
CA GLU A 93 -2.50 -12.36 -7.38
C GLU A 93 -1.27 -13.15 -6.90
N GLY A 94 -1.48 -14.17 -6.10
CA GLY A 94 -0.40 -15.03 -5.58
C GLY A 94 -0.73 -15.58 -4.19
N ASP A 95 0.26 -16.23 -3.58
CA ASP A 95 0.10 -16.96 -2.32
C ASP A 95 0.56 -16.16 -1.09
N ALA A 96 1.07 -14.94 -1.28
CA ALA A 96 1.46 -14.11 -0.16
C ALA A 96 0.24 -13.70 0.68
N LYS A 97 0.48 -13.48 1.98
CA LYS A 97 -0.50 -13.04 2.95
C LYS A 97 -1.16 -11.71 2.53
N PRO A 98 -2.47 -11.68 2.26
CA PRO A 98 -3.15 -10.42 1.98
C PRO A 98 -3.24 -9.57 3.24
N LEU A 99 -3.05 -8.25 3.12
CA LEU A 99 -3.13 -7.34 4.27
C LEU A 99 -4.39 -6.47 4.26
N PHE A 100 -4.76 -5.95 3.12
CA PHE A 100 -5.87 -4.99 3.00
C PHE A 100 -6.87 -5.43 1.95
N TYR A 101 -8.13 -5.30 2.29
CA TYR A 101 -9.25 -5.59 1.40
C TYR A 101 -10.06 -4.33 1.18
N SER A 102 -9.94 -3.74 0.00
CA SER A 102 -10.59 -2.48 -0.35
C SER A 102 -11.89 -2.70 -1.08
N LYS A 103 -12.90 -1.96 -0.69
CA LYS A 103 -14.15 -1.82 -1.44
C LYS A 103 -14.06 -0.58 -2.33
N ILE A 104 -14.13 -0.78 -3.63
CA ILE A 104 -14.06 0.29 -4.63
C ILE A 104 -15.44 0.43 -5.29
N GLN A 105 -15.94 1.67 -5.30
CA GLN A 105 -17.13 2.04 -6.05
C GLN A 105 -16.71 2.84 -7.27
N ARG A 106 -16.99 2.32 -8.46
CA ARG A 106 -16.82 3.06 -9.71
C ARG A 106 -18.16 3.50 -10.29
N MET A 107 -18.19 4.75 -10.74
CA MET A 107 -19.30 5.23 -11.59
C MET A 107 -19.03 4.80 -13.02
N ASN A 108 -19.99 4.11 -13.65
CA ASN A 108 -19.96 3.87 -15.07
C ASN A 108 -20.32 5.18 -15.80
N TYR A 109 -19.36 5.75 -16.50
CA TYR A 109 -19.53 7.03 -17.21
C TYR A 109 -20.58 6.99 -18.34
N GLY A 110 -21.05 5.81 -18.76
CA GLY A 110 -22.13 5.63 -19.74
C GLY A 110 -23.54 5.53 -19.13
N ASP A 111 -23.63 5.30 -17.83
CA ASP A 111 -24.90 5.22 -17.09
C ASP A 111 -24.66 5.67 -15.64
N VAL A 112 -24.95 6.92 -15.37
CA VAL A 112 -24.75 7.56 -14.06
C VAL A 112 -25.51 6.88 -12.91
N ASN A 113 -26.45 6.01 -13.21
CA ASN A 113 -27.20 5.24 -12.21
C ASN A 113 -26.59 3.86 -11.92
N LYS A 114 -25.61 3.42 -12.70
CA LYS A 114 -24.91 2.16 -12.47
C LYS A 114 -23.60 2.40 -11.75
N LYS A 115 -23.54 2.00 -10.48
CA LYS A 115 -22.33 1.86 -9.70
C LYS A 115 -21.88 0.40 -9.76
N SER A 116 -20.68 0.13 -10.23
CA SER A 116 -20.05 -1.17 -10.05
C SER A 116 -19.21 -1.15 -8.78
N GLU A 117 -19.45 -2.09 -7.87
CA GLU A 117 -18.65 -2.30 -6.69
C GLU A 117 -17.74 -3.51 -6.91
N TYR A 118 -16.47 -3.38 -6.61
CA TYR A 118 -15.59 -4.54 -6.50
C TYR A 118 -14.72 -4.46 -5.27
N ASN A 119 -14.36 -5.64 -4.84
CA ASN A 119 -13.49 -5.82 -3.71
C ASN A 119 -12.15 -6.33 -4.25
N ILE A 120 -11.07 -5.66 -3.88
CA ILE A 120 -9.73 -6.04 -4.28
C ILE A 120 -8.79 -6.09 -3.09
N PHE A 121 -7.82 -6.97 -3.14
CA PHE A 121 -6.69 -6.89 -2.24
C PHE A 121 -5.83 -5.69 -2.63
N SER A 122 -5.45 -4.90 -1.63
CA SER A 122 -4.71 -3.65 -1.81
C SER A 122 -3.35 -3.69 -1.13
N GLY A 123 -2.94 -4.85 -0.65
CA GLY A 123 -1.63 -5.06 -0.07
C GLY A 123 -1.37 -6.51 0.30
N ALA A 124 -0.10 -6.86 0.42
CA ALA A 124 0.37 -8.17 0.82
C ALA A 124 1.68 -8.07 1.63
N CYS A 125 2.04 -9.11 2.35
CA CYS A 125 3.34 -9.22 3.01
C CYS A 125 3.99 -10.58 2.73
N ASN A 126 5.29 -10.65 2.98
CA ASN A 126 6.01 -11.91 2.94
C ASN A 126 5.69 -12.80 4.15
N ASP A 127 6.15 -14.05 4.15
CA ASP A 127 5.89 -15.02 5.22
C ASP A 127 6.45 -14.59 6.57
N ASP A 128 7.62 -13.93 6.58
CA ASP A 128 8.28 -13.42 7.78
C ASP A 128 7.58 -12.17 8.37
N GLY A 129 6.70 -11.52 7.60
CA GLY A 129 5.93 -10.36 8.03
C GLY A 129 6.69 -9.04 8.08
N ASN A 130 7.97 -9.01 7.66
CA ASN A 130 8.80 -7.81 7.69
C ASN A 130 8.85 -7.04 6.35
N VAL A 131 8.40 -7.64 5.26
CA VAL A 131 8.29 -6.97 3.94
C VAL A 131 6.83 -6.81 3.59
N ILE A 132 6.39 -5.57 3.44
CA ILE A 132 5.00 -5.21 3.18
C ILE A 132 4.91 -4.39 1.90
N GLY A 133 3.92 -4.72 1.09
CA GLY A 133 3.55 -3.94 -0.07
C GLY A 133 2.09 -3.51 -0.05
N THR A 134 1.79 -2.30 -0.47
CA THR A 134 0.41 -1.79 -0.55
C THR A 134 0.20 -0.89 -1.76
N MET A 135 -1.03 -0.90 -2.29
CA MET A 135 -1.50 0.05 -3.31
C MET A 135 -2.18 1.28 -2.71
N ILE A 136 -2.30 1.35 -1.38
CA ILE A 136 -2.95 2.47 -0.69
C ILE A 136 -1.92 3.58 -0.45
N HIS A 137 -2.09 4.71 -1.13
CA HIS A 137 -1.34 5.92 -0.89
C HIS A 137 -1.83 6.63 0.38
N ASN A 138 -0.99 7.44 1.00
CA ASN A 138 -1.22 8.14 2.27
C ASN A 138 -1.55 7.22 3.46
N ILE A 139 -1.23 5.94 3.35
CA ILE A 139 -1.55 4.96 4.39
C ILE A 139 -0.95 5.33 5.77
N LEU A 140 0.22 5.93 5.81
CA LEU A 140 0.86 6.36 7.06
C LEU A 140 0.31 7.71 7.56
N ASP A 141 -0.07 8.60 6.64
CA ASP A 141 -0.55 9.94 7.00
C ASP A 141 -1.98 9.94 7.51
N GLU A 142 -2.83 9.11 6.92
CA GLU A 142 -4.27 9.07 7.24
C GLU A 142 -4.59 8.09 8.39
N ASN A 143 -3.69 7.16 8.73
CA ASN A 143 -3.94 6.11 9.71
C ASN A 143 -2.93 6.15 10.86
N PRO A 144 -3.22 6.90 11.94
CA PRO A 144 -2.29 7.09 13.06
C PRO A 144 -1.80 5.80 13.71
N ILE A 145 -2.67 4.78 13.84
CA ILE A 145 -2.29 3.49 14.44
C ILE A 145 -1.24 2.80 13.57
N ILE A 146 -1.43 2.75 12.25
CA ILE A 146 -0.48 2.15 11.30
C ILE A 146 0.88 2.88 11.37
N ARG A 147 0.85 4.21 11.36
CA ARG A 147 2.06 5.02 11.50
C ARG A 147 2.78 4.76 12.81
N ASN A 148 2.06 4.77 13.93
CA ASN A 148 2.64 4.56 15.24
C ASN A 148 3.20 3.13 15.39
N ASN A 149 2.55 2.14 14.82
CA ASN A 149 3.09 0.78 14.78
C ASN A 149 4.43 0.71 14.05
N LEU A 150 4.57 1.41 12.91
CA LEU A 150 5.85 1.50 12.21
C LEU A 150 6.91 2.17 13.09
N LEU A 151 6.59 3.32 13.69
CA LEU A 151 7.53 4.06 14.54
C LEU A 151 7.96 3.24 15.76
N ASN A 152 7.04 2.55 16.41
CA ASN A 152 7.35 1.62 17.51
C ASN A 152 8.22 0.45 17.05
N TYR A 153 7.98 -0.06 15.84
CA TYR A 153 8.76 -1.18 15.30
C TYR A 153 10.23 -0.82 15.04
N ILE A 154 10.51 0.45 14.78
CA ILE A 154 11.89 0.96 14.61
C ILE A 154 12.44 1.61 15.88
N ASP A 155 11.85 1.31 17.05
CA ASP A 155 12.26 1.82 18.36
C ASP A 155 12.29 3.37 18.46
N ALA A 156 11.41 4.06 17.73
CA ALA A 156 11.24 5.50 17.89
C ALA A 156 10.77 5.84 19.32
N SER A 157 11.31 6.90 19.90
CA SER A 157 10.91 7.32 21.23
C SER A 157 9.46 7.86 21.25
N SER A 158 8.82 7.85 22.42
CA SER A 158 7.48 8.43 22.58
C SER A 158 7.45 9.92 22.21
N GLU A 159 8.53 10.65 22.50
CA GLU A 159 8.69 12.07 22.14
C GLU A 159 8.75 12.24 20.61
N ASP A 160 9.51 11.40 19.89
CA ASP A 160 9.55 11.41 18.42
C ASP A 160 8.18 11.13 17.81
N ILE A 161 7.43 10.17 18.37
CA ILE A 161 6.10 9.80 17.90
C ILE A 161 5.11 10.95 18.08
N GLU A 162 5.16 11.65 19.22
CA GLU A 162 4.30 12.82 19.50
C GLU A 162 4.66 13.98 18.57
N ASP A 163 5.95 14.27 18.38
CA ASP A 163 6.43 15.34 17.51
C ASP A 163 6.03 15.12 16.04
N ILE A 164 6.24 13.90 15.51
CA ILE A 164 5.81 13.51 14.16
C ILE A 164 4.29 13.66 14.01
N SER A 165 3.53 13.26 15.02
CA SER A 165 2.07 13.34 15.01
C SER A 165 1.58 14.79 15.02
N ALA A 166 2.23 15.66 15.80
CA ALA A 166 1.93 17.09 15.84
C ALA A 166 2.26 17.78 14.50
N LYS A 167 3.43 17.52 13.94
CA LYS A 167 3.84 18.04 12.63
C LYS A 167 2.90 17.61 11.51
N ASN A 168 2.46 16.34 11.50
CA ASN A 168 1.52 15.86 10.50
C ASN A 168 0.16 16.58 10.59
N LYS A 169 -0.35 16.82 11.81
CA LYS A 169 -1.58 17.60 12.00
C LYS A 169 -1.43 19.04 11.51
N GLU A 170 -0.29 19.67 11.79
CA GLU A 170 -0.01 21.05 11.34
C GLU A 170 0.03 21.15 9.81
N VAL A 171 0.72 20.22 9.13
CA VAL A 171 0.79 20.19 7.68
C VAL A 171 -0.60 19.99 7.07
N LYS A 172 -1.39 19.05 7.60
CA LYS A 172 -2.76 18.83 7.12
C LYS A 172 -3.64 20.07 7.30
N SER A 173 -3.56 20.75 8.44
CA SER A 173 -4.29 21.98 8.69
C SER A 173 -3.91 23.09 7.69
N LYS A 174 -2.63 23.26 7.40
CA LYS A 174 -2.16 24.25 6.41
C LYS A 174 -2.68 23.93 5.00
N ILE A 175 -2.61 22.66 4.58
CA ILE A 175 -3.14 22.23 3.28
C ILE A 175 -4.63 22.50 3.19
N ASN A 176 -5.41 22.14 4.21
CA ASN A 176 -6.86 22.36 4.22
C ASN A 176 -7.20 23.85 4.11
N MET A 177 -6.50 24.73 4.84
CA MET A 177 -6.69 26.18 4.73
C MET A 177 -6.36 26.72 3.31
N GLU A 178 -5.29 26.23 2.69
CA GLU A 178 -4.88 26.67 1.33
C GLU A 178 -5.87 26.22 0.25
N VAL A 179 -6.49 25.05 0.41
CA VAL A 179 -7.45 24.49 -0.58
C VAL A 179 -8.91 24.79 -0.23
N GLY A 180 -9.19 25.50 0.89
CA GLY A 180 -10.53 25.89 1.29
C GLY A 180 -11.43 24.72 1.71
N ILE A 181 -10.86 23.67 2.29
CA ILE A 181 -11.58 22.53 2.86
C ILE A 181 -11.58 22.70 4.39
N ASP A 182 -12.75 23.00 4.96
CA ASP A 182 -13.00 23.04 6.41
C ASP A 182 -13.32 21.62 6.95
#